data_da973fce6487f4e63b03f40ac5c45f1c
#
_entry.id   da973fce6487f4e63b03f40ac5c45f1c
#
_cell.length_a   1.000
_cell.length_b   1.000
_cell.length_c   1.000
_cell.angle_alpha   90.00
_cell.angle_beta   90.00
_cell.angle_gamma   90.00
#
_symmetry.space_group_name_H-M   'P 1'
#
loop_
_entity.id
_entity.type
_entity.pdbx_description
1 polymer ?
#
loop_
_entity_poly.entity_id
_entity_poly.type
_entity_poly.pdbx_seq_one_letter_code
_entity_poly.pdbx_strand_id
1 'polypeptide(L)'
;RLAKLSGFDVRVDDAVEDRHVTLSLKDAPWVEAVLAICRAHGAMRPSEGRLVAGPALRGPVCVRGPVAVVITSIHLRRQLAMREETTVGYLAFWQPNVKPIGGGYLLLDDLRDSTGAVIERNAPSERPIAPSAWLNPSGELRTLDHLPAAGSTSLALKARAILHFAASRPVLAIDAPAEKTGKSWKLGEFDVKLDAVAQEGGRLAVKVSARCFESCAWREEHGAPASLIVWRCLDSGGRDVPFTGHGSSHDKGFSSFDRYLEPVKDRPLARIEIAAWADLFTLQLPLEFKEIPLPRW
;
A
#
# COMPACT_ATOMS: atom_id res chain seq x y z
N ARG A 1 7.28 22.05 -12.65
CA ARG A 1 6.19 23.03 -12.47
C ARG A 1 5.07 22.47 -11.58
N LEU A 2 4.64 21.21 -11.76
CA LEU A 2 3.59 20.59 -10.94
C LEU A 2 3.96 20.60 -9.44
N ALA A 3 5.17 20.17 -9.09
CA ALA A 3 5.66 20.18 -7.71
C ALA A 3 5.58 21.58 -7.08
N LYS A 4 5.97 22.61 -7.84
CA LYS A 4 5.92 24.02 -7.38
C LYS A 4 4.50 24.53 -7.16
N LEU A 5 3.53 24.07 -7.95
CA LEU A 5 2.13 24.49 -7.84
C LEU A 5 1.36 23.69 -6.76
N SER A 6 1.68 22.43 -6.61
CA SER A 6 0.99 21.54 -5.66
C SER A 6 1.60 21.54 -4.25
N GLY A 7 2.83 22.04 -4.09
CA GLY A 7 3.60 21.91 -2.85
C GLY A 7 4.10 20.48 -2.56
N PHE A 8 3.94 19.55 -3.50
CA PHE A 8 4.40 18.17 -3.37
C PHE A 8 5.69 17.94 -4.15
N ASP A 9 6.62 17.20 -3.59
CA ASP A 9 7.83 16.76 -4.30
C ASP A 9 7.43 15.69 -5.34
N VAL A 10 7.56 16.04 -6.61
CA VAL A 10 7.31 15.13 -7.74
C VAL A 10 8.64 14.92 -8.45
N ARG A 11 9.19 13.74 -8.28
CA ARG A 11 10.42 13.33 -8.97
C ARG A 11 10.08 12.73 -10.32
N VAL A 12 10.86 13.07 -11.32
CA VAL A 12 10.73 12.55 -12.68
C VAL A 12 11.99 11.73 -12.97
N ASP A 13 11.82 10.57 -13.57
CA ASP A 13 12.94 9.74 -14.02
C ASP A 13 13.67 10.44 -15.19
N ASP A 14 14.99 10.44 -15.18
CA ASP A 14 15.83 11.05 -16.22
C ASP A 14 15.46 10.57 -17.64
N ALA A 15 15.02 9.31 -17.75
CA ALA A 15 14.57 8.73 -19.02
C ALA A 15 13.35 9.43 -19.65
N VAL A 16 12.63 10.26 -18.89
CA VAL A 16 11.43 10.98 -19.33
C VAL A 16 11.51 12.49 -19.16
N GLU A 17 12.58 12.99 -18.57
CA GLU A 17 12.74 14.41 -18.21
C GLU A 17 12.75 15.34 -19.41
N ASP A 18 13.30 14.93 -20.54
CA ASP A 18 13.47 15.77 -21.75
C ASP A 18 12.18 16.02 -22.55
N ARG A 19 11.07 15.46 -22.14
CA ARG A 19 9.81 15.62 -22.86
C ARG A 19 8.93 16.70 -22.24
N HIS A 20 8.65 17.72 -23.02
CA HIS A 20 7.73 18.78 -22.62
C HIS A 20 6.27 18.39 -22.88
N VAL A 21 5.43 18.54 -21.85
CA VAL A 21 3.98 18.35 -21.93
C VAL A 21 3.30 19.68 -21.65
N THR A 22 2.48 20.16 -22.58
CA THR A 22 1.66 21.36 -22.40
C THR A 22 0.24 20.94 -22.02
N LEU A 23 -0.22 21.34 -20.84
CA LEU A 23 -1.56 21.06 -20.33
C LEU A 23 -2.18 22.35 -19.78
N SER A 24 -3.47 22.52 -20.02
CA SER A 24 -4.29 23.55 -19.38
C SER A 24 -5.21 22.85 -18.36
N LEU A 25 -4.86 22.96 -17.09
CA LEU A 25 -5.61 22.39 -15.98
C LEU A 25 -6.07 23.54 -15.07
N LYS A 26 -7.37 23.63 -14.83
CA LYS A 26 -7.95 24.59 -13.92
C LYS A 26 -8.60 23.84 -12.77
N ASP A 27 -8.18 24.15 -11.54
CA ASP A 27 -8.72 23.59 -10.29
C ASP A 27 -8.79 22.05 -10.25
N ALA A 28 -7.94 21.38 -11.05
CA ALA A 28 -7.90 19.92 -11.11
C ALA A 28 -7.26 19.32 -9.84
N PRO A 29 -7.86 18.29 -9.25
CA PRO A 29 -7.21 17.52 -8.19
C PRO A 29 -5.82 17.03 -8.62
N TRP A 30 -4.91 16.93 -7.65
CA TRP A 30 -3.52 16.53 -7.92
C TRP A 30 -3.44 15.20 -8.70
N VAL A 31 -4.25 14.20 -8.31
CA VAL A 31 -4.30 12.88 -8.98
C VAL A 31 -4.75 12.99 -10.44
N GLU A 32 -5.69 13.89 -10.76
CA GLU A 32 -6.12 14.15 -12.13
C GLU A 32 -5.04 14.83 -12.95
N ALA A 33 -4.35 15.80 -12.35
CA ALA A 33 -3.23 16.49 -12.98
C ALA A 33 -2.10 15.50 -13.33
N VAL A 34 -1.74 14.61 -12.42
CA VAL A 34 -0.75 13.55 -12.68
C VAL A 34 -1.19 12.63 -13.80
N LEU A 35 -2.44 12.20 -13.79
CA LEU A 35 -2.99 11.36 -14.87
C LEU A 35 -2.96 12.05 -16.22
N ALA A 36 -3.35 13.32 -16.27
CA ALA A 36 -3.33 14.10 -17.50
C ALA A 36 -1.90 14.22 -18.07
N ILE A 37 -0.92 14.46 -17.20
CA ILE A 37 0.50 14.50 -17.57
C ILE A 37 0.93 13.13 -18.14
N CYS A 38 0.68 12.05 -17.42
CA CYS A 38 1.06 10.71 -17.85
C CYS A 38 0.44 10.32 -19.20
N ARG A 39 -0.83 10.67 -19.41
CA ARG A 39 -1.55 10.42 -20.65
C ARG A 39 -1.01 11.25 -21.81
N ALA A 40 -0.79 12.53 -21.61
CA ALA A 40 -0.26 13.43 -22.64
C ALA A 40 1.18 13.07 -23.03
N HIS A 41 2.00 12.62 -22.07
CA HIS A 41 3.35 12.16 -22.32
C HIS A 41 3.37 10.82 -23.07
N GLY A 42 2.41 9.93 -22.79
CA GLY A 42 2.23 8.67 -23.50
C GLY A 42 3.22 7.54 -23.20
N ALA A 43 4.28 7.82 -22.43
CA ALA A 43 5.30 6.86 -22.06
C ALA A 43 5.75 7.03 -20.59
N MET A 44 4.84 7.52 -19.73
CA MET A 44 5.10 7.81 -18.33
C MET A 44 3.98 7.26 -17.47
N ARG A 45 4.32 6.79 -16.28
CA ARG A 45 3.37 6.33 -15.26
C ARG A 45 3.82 6.76 -13.86
N PRO A 46 2.89 6.93 -12.92
CA PRO A 46 3.25 7.10 -11.51
C PRO A 46 3.88 5.81 -10.96
N SER A 47 4.93 5.94 -10.16
CA SER A 47 5.56 4.84 -9.43
C SER A 47 6.29 5.38 -8.20
N GLU A 48 5.97 4.90 -7.02
CA GLU A 48 6.71 5.15 -5.76
C GLU A 48 7.12 6.62 -5.50
N GLY A 49 6.18 7.57 -5.69
CA GLY A 49 6.47 9.00 -5.54
C GLY A 49 7.22 9.64 -6.71
N ARG A 50 7.37 8.91 -7.82
CA ARG A 50 8.05 9.37 -9.03
C ARG A 50 7.15 9.21 -10.25
N LEU A 51 7.49 9.90 -11.31
CA LEU A 51 6.99 9.63 -12.65
C LEU A 51 8.10 8.89 -13.40
N VAL A 52 7.85 7.64 -13.73
CA VAL A 52 8.83 6.76 -14.37
C VAL A 52 8.44 6.46 -15.81
N ALA A 53 9.42 6.09 -16.63
CA ALA A 53 9.16 5.56 -17.97
C ALA A 53 8.30 4.30 -17.88
N GLY A 54 7.34 4.17 -18.77
CA GLY A 54 6.45 3.00 -18.82
C GLY A 54 5.32 3.15 -19.83
N PRO A 55 4.53 2.10 -20.03
CA PRO A 55 3.42 2.14 -20.97
C PRO A 55 2.39 3.20 -20.55
N ALA A 56 1.80 3.86 -21.53
CA ALA A 56 0.76 4.86 -21.30
C ALA A 56 -0.41 4.28 -20.52
N LEU A 57 -0.90 5.03 -19.55
CA LEU A 57 -2.11 4.70 -18.79
C LEU A 57 -3.35 4.98 -19.64
N ARG A 58 -3.74 4.03 -20.50
CA ARG A 58 -4.84 4.17 -21.46
C ARG A 58 -6.18 3.63 -20.96
N GLY A 59 -6.19 2.87 -19.89
CA GLY A 59 -7.39 2.24 -19.35
C GLY A 59 -8.39 3.22 -18.74
N PRO A 60 -9.60 2.75 -18.47
CA PRO A 60 -10.62 3.51 -17.76
C PRO A 60 -10.12 3.97 -16.39
N VAL A 61 -10.52 5.17 -15.98
CA VAL A 61 -10.10 5.80 -14.74
C VAL A 61 -11.31 6.18 -13.92
N CYS A 62 -11.23 5.95 -12.63
CA CYS A 62 -12.13 6.51 -11.63
C CYS A 62 -11.33 7.34 -10.63
N VAL A 63 -11.72 8.61 -10.46
CA VAL A 63 -11.14 9.50 -9.43
C VAL A 63 -12.19 9.74 -8.36
N ARG A 64 -11.79 9.63 -7.10
CA ARG A 64 -12.63 9.94 -5.94
C ARG A 64 -11.80 10.68 -4.90
N GLY A 65 -12.03 11.99 -4.81
CA GLY A 65 -11.25 12.84 -3.92
C GLY A 65 -9.75 12.71 -4.19
N PRO A 66 -8.96 12.34 -3.17
CA PRO A 66 -7.51 12.26 -3.30
C PRO A 66 -6.99 10.94 -3.92
N VAL A 67 -7.87 10.05 -4.36
CA VAL A 67 -7.53 8.72 -4.87
C VAL A 67 -7.93 8.58 -6.33
N ALA A 68 -7.08 7.96 -7.13
CA ALA A 68 -7.37 7.54 -8.49
C ALA A 68 -7.08 6.06 -8.67
N VAL A 69 -7.95 5.37 -9.39
CA VAL A 69 -7.77 3.99 -9.80
C VAL A 69 -7.88 3.90 -11.32
N VAL A 70 -6.92 3.24 -11.94
CA VAL A 70 -6.84 3.02 -13.38
C VAL A 70 -6.92 1.51 -13.63
N ILE A 71 -7.82 1.08 -14.48
CA ILE A 71 -7.83 -0.31 -14.95
C ILE A 71 -6.70 -0.47 -15.98
N THR A 72 -5.79 -1.39 -15.74
CA THR A 72 -4.58 -1.56 -16.55
C THR A 72 -4.65 -2.73 -17.51
N SER A 73 -5.38 -3.78 -17.14
CA SER A 73 -5.52 -4.99 -17.96
C SER A 73 -6.78 -5.77 -17.63
N ILE A 74 -7.22 -6.59 -18.57
CA ILE A 74 -8.20 -7.65 -18.35
C ILE A 74 -7.61 -8.92 -18.92
N HIS A 75 -7.61 -9.97 -18.12
CA HIS A 75 -7.21 -11.31 -18.53
C HIS A 75 -8.39 -12.26 -18.35
N LEU A 76 -8.72 -12.95 -19.43
CA LEU A 76 -9.73 -14.02 -19.46
C LEU A 76 -8.99 -15.34 -19.61
N ARG A 77 -9.17 -16.25 -18.69
CA ARG A 77 -8.49 -17.53 -18.70
C ARG A 77 -9.48 -18.67 -18.61
N ARG A 78 -9.43 -19.58 -19.59
CA ARG A 78 -10.14 -20.85 -19.56
C ARG A 78 -9.12 -21.97 -19.46
N GLN A 79 -9.14 -22.72 -18.38
CA GLN A 79 -8.31 -23.92 -18.22
C GLN A 79 -9.12 -25.16 -18.60
N LEU A 80 -8.55 -26.02 -19.42
CA LEU A 80 -9.19 -27.17 -20.07
C LEU A 80 -9.85 -28.21 -19.15
N ALA A 81 -9.84 -28.05 -17.85
CA ALA A 81 -10.49 -29.03 -16.97
C ALA A 81 -11.05 -28.47 -15.67
N MET A 82 -10.79 -27.22 -15.29
CA MET A 82 -11.10 -26.89 -13.90
C MET A 82 -11.64 -25.50 -13.58
N ARG A 83 -11.26 -24.41 -14.25
CA ARG A 83 -11.71 -23.09 -13.82
C ARG A 83 -11.68 -22.06 -14.94
N GLU A 84 -12.75 -21.29 -15.02
CA GLU A 84 -12.79 -20.05 -15.76
C GLU A 84 -12.38 -18.91 -14.82
N GLU A 85 -11.59 -17.97 -15.28
CA GLU A 85 -11.11 -16.86 -14.47
C GLU A 85 -11.16 -15.55 -15.24
N THR A 86 -11.75 -14.53 -14.65
CA THR A 86 -11.68 -13.15 -15.11
C THR A 86 -10.80 -12.37 -14.14
N THR A 87 -9.70 -11.84 -14.61
CA THR A 87 -8.79 -11.01 -13.81
C THR A 87 -8.80 -9.58 -14.35
N VAL A 88 -9.08 -8.62 -13.47
CA VAL A 88 -9.02 -7.19 -13.74
C VAL A 88 -7.81 -6.60 -13.04
N GLY A 89 -6.79 -6.25 -13.79
CA GLY A 89 -5.60 -5.57 -13.28
C GLY A 89 -5.89 -4.09 -13.08
N TYR A 90 -5.39 -3.52 -12.00
CA TYR A 90 -5.55 -2.10 -11.69
C TYR A 90 -4.27 -1.47 -11.15
N LEU A 91 -4.20 -0.15 -11.24
CA LEU A 91 -3.24 0.71 -10.60
C LEU A 91 -4.02 1.73 -9.76
N ALA A 92 -3.76 1.78 -8.46
CA ALA A 92 -4.31 2.80 -7.58
C ALA A 92 -3.21 3.73 -7.09
N PHE A 93 -3.49 5.02 -6.97
CA PHE A 93 -2.59 6.00 -6.40
C PHE A 93 -3.39 7.15 -5.77
N TRP A 94 -2.74 7.90 -4.89
CA TRP A 94 -3.36 8.96 -4.12
C TRP A 94 -2.43 10.16 -3.95
N GLN A 95 -2.98 11.26 -3.46
CA GLN A 95 -2.20 12.46 -3.17
C GLN A 95 -1.10 12.17 -2.13
N PRO A 96 0.08 12.80 -2.25
CA PRO A 96 1.22 12.55 -1.35
C PRO A 96 0.98 12.88 0.13
N ASN A 97 0.03 13.76 0.46
CA ASN A 97 -0.36 14.06 1.83
C ASN A 97 -1.32 13.01 2.43
N VAL A 98 -1.90 12.16 1.61
CA VAL A 98 -2.73 11.04 2.03
C VAL A 98 -1.80 9.86 2.33
N LYS A 99 -1.74 9.46 3.59
CA LYS A 99 -0.80 8.44 4.09
C LYS A 99 -1.56 7.30 4.73
N PRO A 100 -2.16 6.40 3.96
CA PRO A 100 -2.82 5.25 4.53
C PRO A 100 -1.80 4.32 5.22
N ILE A 101 -2.21 3.72 6.32
CA ILE A 101 -1.42 2.74 7.03
C ILE A 101 -1.43 1.44 6.23
N GLY A 102 -0.24 0.96 5.86
CA GLY A 102 -0.10 -0.28 5.10
C GLY A 102 -0.80 -0.30 3.75
N GLY A 103 -1.15 0.86 3.23
CA GLY A 103 -1.83 1.01 1.95
C GLY A 103 -3.35 0.97 2.09
N GLY A 104 -3.99 0.08 1.39
CA GLY A 104 -5.42 -0.14 1.36
C GLY A 104 -5.71 -1.33 0.45
N TYR A 105 -6.96 -1.60 0.18
CA TYR A 105 -7.37 -2.66 -0.75
C TYR A 105 -8.61 -2.26 -1.54
N LEU A 106 -8.84 -2.94 -2.65
CA LEU A 106 -10.10 -2.84 -3.38
C LEU A 106 -11.01 -4.00 -2.97
N LEU A 107 -12.22 -3.65 -2.57
CA LEU A 107 -13.31 -4.59 -2.35
C LEU A 107 -14.23 -4.55 -3.56
N LEU A 108 -14.42 -5.69 -4.21
CA LEU A 108 -15.32 -5.84 -5.33
C LEU A 108 -16.77 -5.98 -4.83
N ASP A 109 -17.63 -5.08 -5.26
CA ASP A 109 -19.05 -5.13 -4.92
C ASP A 109 -19.90 -5.80 -6.00
N ASP A 110 -19.61 -5.51 -7.29
CA ASP A 110 -20.36 -6.05 -8.42
C ASP A 110 -19.50 -6.00 -9.70
N LEU A 111 -19.47 -7.09 -10.45
CA LEU A 111 -18.86 -7.17 -11.77
C LEU A 111 -19.84 -7.79 -12.76
N ARG A 112 -20.14 -7.07 -13.82
CA ARG A 112 -21.08 -7.49 -14.87
C ARG A 112 -20.46 -7.33 -16.23
N ASP A 113 -20.93 -8.11 -17.18
CA ASP A 113 -20.62 -7.93 -18.58
C ASP A 113 -21.62 -6.99 -19.29
N SER A 114 -21.36 -6.69 -20.56
CA SER A 114 -22.19 -5.79 -21.38
C SER A 114 -23.60 -6.34 -21.67
N THR A 115 -23.86 -7.63 -21.41
CA THR A 115 -25.21 -8.22 -21.50
C THR A 115 -26.01 -8.04 -20.21
N GLY A 116 -25.36 -7.57 -19.13
CA GLY A 116 -25.91 -7.45 -17.78
C GLY A 116 -25.74 -8.72 -16.95
N ALA A 117 -25.13 -9.77 -17.48
CA ALA A 117 -24.84 -10.98 -16.71
C ALA A 117 -23.85 -10.67 -15.58
N VAL A 118 -24.18 -11.18 -14.40
CA VAL A 118 -23.33 -11.03 -13.21
C VAL A 118 -22.18 -12.03 -13.30
N ILE A 119 -20.94 -11.53 -13.32
CA ILE A 119 -19.71 -12.32 -13.27
C ILE A 119 -19.34 -12.61 -11.83
N GLU A 120 -19.41 -11.58 -10.99
CA GLU A 120 -19.09 -11.71 -9.58
C GLU A 120 -19.88 -10.68 -8.75
N ARG A 121 -20.31 -11.06 -7.57
CA ARG A 121 -20.99 -10.19 -6.62
C ARG A 121 -20.52 -10.48 -5.21
N ASN A 122 -20.12 -9.44 -4.50
CA ASN A 122 -19.70 -9.50 -3.10
C ASN A 122 -18.58 -10.51 -2.82
N ALA A 123 -17.72 -10.77 -3.78
CA ALA A 123 -16.54 -11.57 -3.51
C ALA A 123 -15.57 -10.77 -2.64
N PRO A 124 -15.22 -11.24 -1.45
CA PRO A 124 -14.15 -10.64 -0.68
C PRO A 124 -12.81 -11.02 -1.32
N SER A 125 -12.50 -10.44 -2.46
CA SER A 125 -11.14 -10.52 -2.98
C SER A 125 -10.27 -9.52 -2.22
N GLU A 126 -10.07 -9.82 -0.94
CA GLU A 126 -9.17 -9.10 -0.04
C GLU A 126 -7.73 -9.34 -0.49
N ARG A 127 -7.33 -8.65 -1.53
CA ARG A 127 -5.91 -8.49 -1.77
C ARG A 127 -5.51 -7.11 -1.32
N PRO A 128 -4.71 -7.02 -0.27
CA PRO A 128 -4.22 -5.74 0.20
C PRO A 128 -3.51 -5.05 -0.96
N ILE A 129 -3.82 -3.80 -1.15
CA ILE A 129 -3.01 -2.91 -1.97
C ILE A 129 -1.66 -2.86 -1.25
N ALA A 130 -0.61 -3.41 -1.86
CA ALA A 130 0.68 -3.58 -1.22
C ALA A 130 1.17 -2.27 -0.58
N PRO A 131 1.70 -2.33 0.65
CA PRO A 131 2.02 -1.14 1.46
C PRO A 131 3.22 -0.33 0.97
N SER A 132 3.78 -0.67 -0.16
CA SER A 132 4.95 0.02 -0.68
C SER A 132 4.55 1.26 -1.45
N ALA A 133 4.88 2.38 -0.86
CA ALA A 133 5.07 3.67 -1.50
C ALA A 133 3.86 4.29 -2.23
N TRP A 134 3.56 5.35 -1.82
CA TRP A 134 2.99 6.65 -2.22
C TRP A 134 2.31 6.78 -3.59
N LEU A 135 2.60 5.95 -4.59
CA LEU A 135 2.11 6.10 -5.95
C LEU A 135 1.93 4.80 -6.74
N ASN A 136 2.02 3.61 -6.16
CA ASN A 136 1.91 2.43 -7.00
C ASN A 136 1.47 1.11 -6.34
N PRO A 137 0.30 1.00 -5.76
CA PRO A 137 -0.25 -0.32 -5.53
C PRO A 137 -0.90 -0.82 -6.82
N SER A 138 -0.15 -1.60 -7.61
CA SER A 138 -0.74 -2.43 -8.64
C SER A 138 -1.34 -3.67 -8.00
N GLY A 139 -2.54 -4.06 -8.41
CA GLY A 139 -3.23 -5.22 -7.92
C GLY A 139 -4.11 -5.85 -8.98
N GLU A 140 -4.69 -6.97 -8.64
CA GLU A 140 -5.60 -7.70 -9.49
C GLU A 140 -6.86 -8.06 -8.70
N LEU A 141 -8.02 -7.78 -9.27
CA LEU A 141 -9.29 -8.35 -8.84
C LEU A 141 -9.47 -9.64 -9.63
N ARG A 142 -9.60 -10.77 -8.97
CA ARG A 142 -9.82 -12.07 -9.61
C ARG A 142 -11.19 -12.58 -9.26
N THR A 143 -11.91 -13.03 -10.29
CA THR A 143 -13.14 -13.79 -10.14
C THR A 143 -12.86 -15.22 -10.52
N LEU A 144 -13.35 -16.15 -9.75
CA LEU A 144 -13.19 -17.58 -10.02
C LEU A 144 -14.50 -18.13 -10.56
N ASP A 145 -14.37 -19.04 -11.54
CA ASP A 145 -15.44 -19.84 -12.12
C ASP A 145 -16.44 -19.08 -13.05
N HIS A 146 -16.11 -17.83 -13.44
CA HIS A 146 -16.97 -17.08 -14.35
C HIS A 146 -16.19 -16.29 -15.40
N LEU A 147 -16.66 -16.37 -16.65
CA LEU A 147 -16.24 -15.53 -17.77
C LEU A 147 -17.42 -14.65 -18.23
N PRO A 148 -17.13 -13.52 -18.88
CA PRO A 148 -18.16 -12.79 -19.60
C PRO A 148 -18.90 -13.68 -20.61
N ALA A 149 -20.18 -13.41 -20.83
CA ALA A 149 -20.98 -14.12 -21.82
C ALA A 149 -20.37 -13.95 -23.21
N ALA A 150 -20.56 -14.96 -24.07
CA ALA A 150 -20.13 -14.90 -25.46
C ALA A 150 -20.75 -13.67 -26.17
N GLY A 151 -19.92 -12.89 -26.86
CA GLY A 151 -20.33 -11.65 -27.52
C GLY A 151 -20.30 -10.40 -26.61
N SER A 152 -19.95 -10.52 -25.34
CA SER A 152 -19.73 -9.36 -24.49
C SER A 152 -18.56 -8.52 -24.99
N THR A 153 -18.70 -7.20 -24.97
CA THR A 153 -17.72 -6.25 -25.48
C THR A 153 -17.04 -5.44 -24.37
N SER A 154 -17.65 -5.39 -23.19
CA SER A 154 -17.13 -4.65 -22.05
C SER A 154 -17.59 -5.24 -20.72
N LEU A 155 -16.95 -4.76 -19.64
CA LEU A 155 -17.33 -5.02 -18.26
C LEU A 155 -17.77 -3.72 -17.59
N ALA A 156 -18.71 -3.84 -16.65
CA ALA A 156 -19.05 -2.82 -15.67
C ALA A 156 -18.60 -3.30 -14.30
N LEU A 157 -17.84 -2.47 -13.58
CA LEU A 157 -17.25 -2.80 -12.29
C LEU A 157 -17.70 -1.77 -11.25
N LYS A 158 -18.22 -2.25 -10.11
CA LYS A 158 -18.38 -1.48 -8.89
C LYS A 158 -17.48 -2.06 -7.81
N ALA A 159 -16.74 -1.19 -7.15
CA ALA A 159 -15.82 -1.56 -6.08
C ALA A 159 -15.75 -0.44 -5.05
N ARG A 160 -15.12 -0.71 -3.92
CA ARG A 160 -14.74 0.29 -2.92
C ARG A 160 -13.24 0.26 -2.68
N ALA A 161 -12.60 1.43 -2.71
CA ALA A 161 -11.26 1.56 -2.18
C ALA A 161 -11.35 1.71 -0.66
N ILE A 162 -10.73 0.82 0.06
CA ILE A 162 -10.67 0.79 1.52
C ILE A 162 -9.30 1.27 1.93
N LEU A 163 -9.22 2.39 2.63
CA LEU A 163 -7.97 2.99 3.09
C LEU A 163 -8.02 3.14 4.61
N HIS A 164 -6.97 2.69 5.27
CA HIS A 164 -6.84 2.78 6.71
C HIS A 164 -5.93 3.94 7.10
N PHE A 165 -6.30 4.66 8.14
CA PHE A 165 -5.56 5.81 8.65
C PHE A 165 -5.43 5.76 10.17
N ALA A 166 -4.46 6.52 10.70
CA ALA A 166 -4.37 6.85 12.12
C ALA A 166 -4.37 8.36 12.30
N ALA A 167 -5.07 8.83 13.30
CA ALA A 167 -5.07 10.25 13.66
C ALA A 167 -3.82 10.61 14.49
N SER A 168 -3.22 9.63 15.18
CA SER A 168 -2.02 9.86 15.97
C SER A 168 -0.95 8.78 15.76
N ARG A 169 0.29 9.13 16.07
CA ARG A 169 1.45 8.24 15.98
C ARG A 169 2.40 8.51 17.14
N PRO A 170 2.06 8.06 18.35
CA PRO A 170 2.97 8.15 19.50
C PRO A 170 4.28 7.41 19.22
N VAL A 171 5.38 7.95 19.76
CA VAL A 171 6.74 7.41 19.59
C VAL A 171 7.36 7.19 20.96
N LEU A 172 7.91 5.99 21.15
CA LEU A 172 8.73 5.61 22.28
C LEU A 172 10.19 5.56 21.84
N ALA A 173 11.05 6.31 22.52
CA ALA A 173 12.49 6.24 22.34
C ALA A 173 13.14 5.50 23.52
N ILE A 174 13.92 4.47 23.22
CA ILE A 174 14.64 3.65 24.22
C ILE A 174 16.14 3.88 24.00
N ASP A 175 16.73 4.73 24.82
CA ASP A 175 18.18 4.95 24.84
C ASP A 175 18.88 3.83 25.61
N ALA A 176 20.13 3.52 25.24
CA ALA A 176 20.93 2.44 25.80
C ALA A 176 20.14 1.10 25.91
N PRO A 177 19.64 0.57 24.79
CA PRO A 177 18.65 -0.51 24.82
C PRO A 177 19.16 -1.80 25.48
N ALA A 178 20.46 -2.08 25.43
CA ALA A 178 21.03 -3.24 26.13
C ALA A 178 20.76 -3.23 27.65
N GLU A 179 20.78 -2.04 28.28
CA GLU A 179 20.52 -1.86 29.71
C GLU A 179 19.02 -1.92 30.05
N LYS A 180 18.18 -1.88 29.03
CA LYS A 180 16.73 -1.83 29.18
C LYS A 180 16.04 -3.14 28.81
N THR A 181 16.80 -4.17 28.48
CA THR A 181 16.27 -5.51 28.19
C THR A 181 15.35 -6.00 29.30
N GLY A 182 14.23 -6.60 28.93
CA GLY A 182 13.18 -7.08 29.84
C GLY A 182 12.19 -6.01 30.33
N LYS A 183 12.44 -4.73 30.07
CA LYS A 183 11.52 -3.64 30.47
C LYS A 183 10.36 -3.51 29.51
N SER A 184 9.24 -3.01 30.07
CA SER A 184 8.02 -2.73 29.32
C SER A 184 7.62 -1.26 29.44
N TRP A 185 6.94 -0.77 28.41
CA TRP A 185 6.43 0.60 28.33
C TRP A 185 5.03 0.62 27.75
N LYS A 186 4.26 1.63 28.12
CA LYS A 186 2.99 1.96 27.47
C LYS A 186 3.26 2.89 26.30
N LEU A 187 2.73 2.55 25.12
CA LEU A 187 2.82 3.36 23.89
C LEU A 187 1.42 3.47 23.27
N GLY A 188 0.69 4.53 23.63
CA GLY A 188 -0.73 4.60 23.32
C GLY A 188 -1.48 3.43 23.97
N GLU A 189 -2.18 2.66 23.18
CA GLU A 189 -2.90 1.45 23.59
C GLU A 189 -2.03 0.17 23.64
N PHE A 190 -0.75 0.26 23.23
CA PHE A 190 0.17 -0.87 23.19
C PHE A 190 0.99 -0.99 24.47
N ASP A 191 1.11 -2.21 24.97
CA ASP A 191 2.13 -2.62 25.91
C ASP A 191 3.32 -3.16 25.13
N VAL A 192 4.41 -2.38 25.08
CA VAL A 192 5.62 -2.71 24.33
C VAL A 192 6.69 -3.21 25.30
N LYS A 193 7.35 -4.29 24.95
CA LYS A 193 8.46 -4.87 25.74
C LYS A 193 9.69 -5.07 24.87
N LEU A 194 10.85 -4.66 25.37
CA LEU A 194 12.14 -5.01 24.79
C LEU A 194 12.59 -6.36 25.38
N ASP A 195 12.38 -7.43 24.62
CA ASP A 195 12.61 -8.79 25.11
C ASP A 195 14.10 -9.14 25.18
N ALA A 196 14.87 -8.75 24.17
CA ALA A 196 16.30 -9.03 24.10
C ALA A 196 17.07 -8.00 23.28
N VAL A 197 18.32 -7.76 23.70
CA VAL A 197 19.38 -7.17 22.88
C VAL A 197 20.63 -8.01 23.17
N ALA A 198 20.94 -8.94 22.27
CA ALA A 198 21.97 -9.96 22.50
C ALA A 198 22.72 -10.33 21.24
N GLN A 199 23.94 -10.85 21.40
CA GLN A 199 24.69 -11.41 20.28
C GLN A 199 24.16 -12.81 19.94
N GLU A 200 23.72 -12.98 18.69
CA GLU A 200 23.25 -14.27 18.14
C GLU A 200 23.95 -14.54 16.81
N GLY A 201 24.73 -15.59 16.72
CA GLY A 201 25.42 -15.97 15.49
C GLY A 201 26.35 -14.90 14.90
N GLY A 202 27.01 -14.10 15.74
CA GLY A 202 27.90 -13.01 15.32
C GLY A 202 27.16 -11.72 14.93
N ARG A 203 25.84 -11.64 15.11
CA ARG A 203 25.01 -10.48 14.84
C ARG A 203 24.36 -9.98 16.14
N LEU A 204 24.02 -8.71 16.18
CA LEU A 204 23.23 -8.16 17.28
C LEU A 204 21.75 -8.39 16.99
N ALA A 205 21.13 -9.29 17.74
CA ALA A 205 19.69 -9.52 17.69
C ALA A 205 18.97 -8.54 18.64
N VAL A 206 17.95 -7.87 18.11
CA VAL A 206 17.03 -7.02 18.88
C VAL A 206 15.63 -7.62 18.76
N LYS A 207 15.02 -7.95 19.90
CA LYS A 207 13.68 -8.55 19.95
C LYS A 207 12.74 -7.63 20.73
N VAL A 208 11.62 -7.30 20.08
CA VAL A 208 10.57 -6.43 20.63
C VAL A 208 9.25 -7.16 20.52
N SER A 209 8.47 -7.16 21.58
CA SER A 209 7.09 -7.62 21.55
C SER A 209 6.13 -6.50 21.90
N ALA A 210 4.92 -6.58 21.37
CA ALA A 210 3.86 -5.64 21.66
C ALA A 210 2.54 -6.39 21.83
N ARG A 211 1.75 -5.94 22.78
CA ARG A 211 0.41 -6.44 23.06
C ARG A 211 -0.59 -5.29 22.92
N CYS A 212 -1.63 -5.53 22.15
CA CYS A 212 -2.78 -4.64 22.03
C CYS A 212 -4.00 -5.45 21.63
N PHE A 213 -5.07 -5.32 22.37
CA PHE A 213 -6.30 -6.07 22.07
C PHE A 213 -7.22 -5.29 21.13
N GLU A 214 -7.39 -3.99 21.35
CA GLU A 214 -8.34 -3.16 20.59
C GLU A 214 -7.91 -2.93 19.14
N SER A 215 -6.72 -2.42 18.91
CA SER A 215 -6.22 -2.21 17.54
C SER A 215 -6.00 -3.51 16.77
N CYS A 216 -5.73 -4.61 17.46
CA CYS A 216 -5.61 -5.89 16.81
C CYS A 216 -6.97 -6.46 16.38
N ALA A 217 -8.01 -6.29 17.21
CA ALA A 217 -9.39 -6.63 16.83
C ALA A 217 -9.84 -5.79 15.64
N TRP A 218 -9.59 -4.48 15.66
CA TRP A 218 -9.87 -3.59 14.54
C TRP A 218 -9.15 -4.04 13.26
N ARG A 219 -7.89 -4.44 13.37
CA ARG A 219 -7.10 -4.95 12.24
C ARG A 219 -7.71 -6.22 11.64
N GLU A 220 -8.12 -7.16 12.48
CA GLU A 220 -8.75 -8.42 12.04
C GLU A 220 -10.09 -8.13 11.35
N GLU A 221 -10.89 -7.23 11.89
CA GLU A 221 -12.20 -6.86 11.34
C GLU A 221 -12.09 -6.13 9.99
N HIS A 222 -11.07 -5.29 9.82
CA HIS A 222 -10.96 -4.41 8.66
C HIS A 222 -9.89 -4.84 7.64
N GLY A 223 -9.27 -6.00 7.81
CA GLY A 223 -8.21 -6.47 6.91
C GLY A 223 -6.98 -5.55 6.89
N ALA A 224 -6.72 -4.82 7.98
CA ALA A 224 -5.62 -3.87 8.07
C ALA A 224 -4.23 -4.55 8.01
N PRO A 225 -3.16 -3.82 7.70
CA PRO A 225 -1.83 -4.36 7.52
C PRO A 225 -1.32 -5.09 8.76
N ALA A 226 -0.43 -6.04 8.53
CA ALA A 226 0.10 -6.94 9.54
C ALA A 226 0.73 -6.23 10.75
N SER A 227 1.25 -5.01 10.61
CA SER A 227 1.87 -4.31 11.72
C SER A 227 1.35 -2.89 11.87
N LEU A 228 0.77 -2.61 13.03
CA LEU A 228 0.45 -1.25 13.49
C LEU A 228 1.63 -0.60 14.22
N ILE A 229 2.75 -1.32 14.35
CA ILE A 229 3.97 -0.84 14.97
C ILE A 229 5.07 -0.77 13.92
N VAL A 230 5.75 0.36 13.90
CA VAL A 230 6.95 0.60 13.09
C VAL A 230 8.09 0.93 14.04
N TRP A 231 9.24 0.30 13.85
CA TRP A 231 10.38 0.55 14.70
C TRP A 231 11.68 0.59 13.91
N ARG A 232 12.66 1.29 14.45
CA ARG A 232 13.99 1.42 13.86
C ARG A 232 15.07 1.41 14.94
N CYS A 233 16.24 0.98 14.53
CA CYS A 233 17.44 0.94 15.35
C CYS A 233 18.39 2.04 14.90
N LEU A 234 18.85 2.88 15.82
CA LEU A 234 19.66 4.06 15.51
C LEU A 234 21.02 3.98 16.19
N ASP A 235 22.04 4.50 15.50
CA ASP A 235 23.36 4.77 16.07
C ASP A 235 23.35 6.07 16.90
N SER A 236 24.47 6.41 17.52
CA SER A 236 24.64 7.65 18.30
C SER A 236 24.49 8.94 17.48
N GLY A 237 24.61 8.87 16.18
CA GLY A 237 24.37 9.97 15.25
C GLY A 237 22.94 10.04 14.73
N GLY A 238 22.03 9.20 15.23
CA GLY A 238 20.63 9.15 14.82
C GLY A 238 20.38 8.52 13.42
N ARG A 239 21.37 7.82 12.87
CA ARG A 239 21.25 7.13 11.55
C ARG A 239 20.79 5.70 11.77
N ASP A 240 20.00 5.17 10.84
CA ASP A 240 19.57 3.79 10.89
C ASP A 240 20.76 2.82 10.89
N VAL A 241 20.76 1.88 11.82
CA VAL A 241 21.71 0.75 11.82
C VAL A 241 21.19 -0.27 10.82
N PRO A 242 21.99 -0.66 9.82
CA PRO A 242 21.57 -1.64 8.82
C PRO A 242 21.27 -3.00 9.46
N PHE A 243 20.34 -3.74 8.87
CA PHE A 243 19.98 -5.09 9.33
C PHE A 243 19.98 -6.08 8.18
N THR A 244 20.36 -7.33 8.46
CA THR A 244 20.49 -8.44 7.48
C THR A 244 19.28 -9.35 7.46
N GLY A 245 18.41 -9.27 8.47
CA GLY A 245 17.23 -10.11 8.57
C GLY A 245 16.23 -9.53 9.55
N HIS A 246 14.99 -9.89 9.34
CA HIS A 246 13.90 -9.57 10.28
C HIS A 246 12.91 -10.73 10.32
N GLY A 247 12.26 -10.88 11.46
CA GLY A 247 11.14 -11.77 11.67
C GLY A 247 9.96 -11.00 12.27
N SER A 248 8.76 -11.47 12.01
CA SER A 248 7.59 -11.01 12.73
C SER A 248 6.59 -12.16 12.87
N SER A 249 5.94 -12.22 14.02
CA SER A 249 4.79 -13.10 14.23
C SER A 249 3.65 -12.30 14.85
N HIS A 250 2.42 -12.69 14.51
CA HIS A 250 1.22 -12.03 14.97
C HIS A 250 0.20 -13.08 15.41
N ASP A 251 -0.31 -12.98 16.61
CA ASP A 251 -1.37 -13.85 17.14
C ASP A 251 -2.22 -13.06 18.13
N LYS A 252 -3.56 -13.06 17.90
CA LYS A 252 -4.62 -12.58 18.82
C LYS A 252 -4.23 -11.42 19.75
N GLY A 253 -3.80 -10.29 19.16
CA GLY A 253 -3.42 -9.10 19.92
C GLY A 253 -1.98 -9.08 20.42
N PHE A 254 -1.18 -10.07 20.08
CA PHE A 254 0.25 -10.12 20.35
C PHE A 254 1.04 -10.05 19.05
N SER A 255 2.08 -9.24 19.03
CA SER A 255 3.03 -9.15 17.91
C SER A 255 4.45 -9.23 18.45
N SER A 256 5.28 -10.04 17.83
CA SER A 256 6.71 -10.05 18.09
C SER A 256 7.50 -9.70 16.85
N PHE A 257 8.60 -9.02 17.04
CA PHE A 257 9.47 -8.52 15.98
C PHE A 257 10.91 -8.75 16.34
N ASP A 258 11.70 -9.27 15.41
CA ASP A 258 13.14 -9.43 15.55
C ASP A 258 13.85 -8.69 14.42
N ARG A 259 15.01 -8.11 14.74
CA ARG A 259 15.97 -7.60 13.76
C ARG A 259 17.36 -8.09 14.08
N TYR A 260 18.04 -8.56 13.06
CA TYR A 260 19.44 -8.96 13.14
C TYR A 260 20.27 -7.85 12.51
N LEU A 261 20.92 -7.04 13.37
CA LEU A 261 21.68 -5.88 12.93
C LEU A 261 23.07 -6.31 12.44
N GLU A 262 23.53 -5.65 11.38
CA GLU A 262 24.93 -5.79 10.95
C GLU A 262 25.88 -5.16 11.96
N PRO A 263 26.97 -5.85 12.35
CA PRO A 263 27.97 -5.26 13.19
C PRO A 263 28.75 -4.19 12.40
N VAL A 264 28.36 -2.94 12.55
CA VAL A 264 29.11 -1.81 11.99
C VAL A 264 30.07 -1.31 13.05
N LYS A 265 31.38 -1.47 12.84
CA LYS A 265 32.45 -1.30 13.81
C LYS A 265 32.39 0.04 14.56
N ASP A 266 32.00 1.11 13.88
CA ASP A 266 32.00 2.46 14.43
C ASP A 266 30.57 3.02 14.63
N ARG A 267 29.56 2.16 14.58
CA ARG A 267 28.16 2.56 14.65
C ARG A 267 27.34 1.62 15.55
N PRO A 268 27.65 1.59 16.87
CA PRO A 268 26.92 0.74 17.79
C PRO A 268 25.46 1.21 17.91
N LEU A 269 24.56 0.26 18.20
CA LEU A 269 23.18 0.55 18.53
C LEU A 269 23.11 1.45 19.78
N ALA A 270 22.59 2.66 19.63
CA ALA A 270 22.47 3.63 20.71
C ALA A 270 21.00 3.83 21.13
N ARG A 271 20.06 3.69 20.21
CA ARG A 271 18.64 3.94 20.45
C ARG A 271 17.75 3.01 19.63
N ILE A 272 16.61 2.65 20.20
CA ILE A 272 15.49 2.05 19.48
C ILE A 272 14.34 3.06 19.50
N GLU A 273 13.76 3.38 18.35
CA GLU A 273 12.53 4.15 18.26
C GLU A 273 11.40 3.23 17.80
N ILE A 274 10.32 3.22 18.56
CA ILE A 274 9.12 2.43 18.29
C ILE A 274 7.96 3.41 18.15
N ALA A 275 7.27 3.38 17.02
CA ALA A 275 6.09 4.18 16.76
C ALA A 275 4.88 3.26 16.60
N ALA A 276 3.78 3.61 17.22
CA ALA A 276 2.51 2.90 17.07
C ALA A 276 1.50 3.79 16.33
N TRP A 277 0.71 3.19 15.46
CA TRP A 277 -0.44 3.86 14.87
C TRP A 277 -1.63 3.75 15.84
N ALA A 278 -2.24 4.87 16.19
CA ALA A 278 -3.36 4.95 17.13
C ALA A 278 -4.50 5.80 16.56
N ASP A 279 -5.67 5.71 17.20
CA ASP A 279 -6.90 6.37 16.75
C ASP A 279 -7.23 6.02 15.28
N LEU A 280 -7.38 4.73 15.05
CA LEU A 280 -7.53 4.14 13.71
C LEU A 280 -8.91 4.42 13.13
N PHE A 281 -8.96 4.75 11.85
CA PHE A 281 -10.22 4.88 11.12
C PHE A 281 -10.08 4.42 9.67
N THR A 282 -11.20 4.10 9.06
CA THR A 282 -11.27 3.60 7.69
C THR A 282 -12.05 4.57 6.80
N LEU A 283 -11.47 4.89 5.65
CA LEU A 283 -12.13 5.61 4.58
C LEU A 283 -12.54 4.63 3.49
N GLN A 284 -13.81 4.62 3.12
CA GLN A 284 -14.34 3.83 2.02
C GLN A 284 -14.75 4.76 0.87
N LEU A 285 -14.17 4.58 -0.30
CA LEU A 285 -14.43 5.39 -1.47
C LEU A 285 -15.09 4.53 -2.56
N PRO A 286 -16.34 4.81 -2.94
CA PRO A 286 -17.01 4.05 -4.00
C PRO A 286 -16.37 4.35 -5.36
N LEU A 287 -16.11 3.31 -6.12
CA LEU A 287 -15.54 3.34 -7.46
C LEU A 287 -16.53 2.71 -8.43
N GLU A 288 -16.72 3.34 -9.59
CA GLU A 288 -17.57 2.81 -10.64
C GLU A 288 -16.89 2.97 -12.00
N PHE A 289 -16.81 1.87 -12.73
CA PHE A 289 -16.34 1.81 -14.12
C PHE A 289 -17.43 1.20 -14.96
N LYS A 290 -17.96 1.97 -15.92
CA LYS A 290 -19.15 1.57 -16.70
C LYS A 290 -18.82 0.74 -17.93
N GLU A 291 -17.69 1.02 -18.57
CA GLU A 291 -17.30 0.43 -19.84
C GLU A 291 -15.79 0.13 -19.84
N ILE A 292 -15.43 -1.02 -19.32
CA ILE A 292 -14.06 -1.53 -19.39
C ILE A 292 -14.00 -2.43 -20.62
N PRO A 293 -13.30 -2.05 -21.70
CA PRO A 293 -13.32 -2.83 -22.93
C PRO A 293 -12.70 -4.21 -22.74
N LEU A 294 -13.37 -5.23 -23.25
CA LEU A 294 -12.84 -6.60 -23.28
C LEU A 294 -11.84 -6.75 -24.43
N PRO A 295 -10.80 -7.57 -24.27
CA PRO A 295 -9.97 -7.98 -25.37
C PRO A 295 -10.82 -8.74 -26.39
N ARG A 296 -10.55 -8.53 -27.70
CA ARG A 296 -11.17 -9.34 -28.74
C ARG A 296 -10.67 -10.78 -28.64
N TRP A 297 -11.56 -11.74 -28.55
CA TRP A 297 -11.29 -13.17 -28.37
C TRP A 297 -12.27 -14.04 -29.16
#